data_72abf238dbb5710247ef8d647e84d60b
#
_entry.id   72abf238dbb5710247ef8d647e84d60b
#
_cell.length_a   1.000
_cell.length_b   1.000
_cell.length_c   1.000
_cell.angle_alpha   90.00
_cell.angle_beta   90.00
_cell.angle_gamma   90.00
#
_symmetry.space_group_name_H-M   'P 1'
#
loop_
_entity.id
_entity.type
_entity.pdbx_description
1 polymer ?
#
loop_
_entity_poly.entity_id
_entity_poly.type
_entity_poly.pdbx_seq_one_letter_code
_entity_poly.pdbx_strand_id
1 'polypeptide(L)'
;MAALCERGLDWRTDLSRVLPDSSRARHAAVLVLFGVLDSAPASAPASGPARTPGQGNGHVGRDLDVLLLRRAATLGSHPGQIAFPGGRLEAADAGPIAAALREAVEETGLDPHGLEPLGTLPALAVPVSNHLVTPVPAWWTRPSQVAAIDHDETVDVFRMPVADLLDPANRVSTTHTYGNRSYRAPAFTVDGKLVWGFTAIVLSRMFEELRWATPWDRDRVVEPDS
;
A
#
# COMPACT_ATOMS: atom_id res chain seq x y z
N MET A 1 -1.87 13.02 8.31
CA MET A 1 -2.22 12.57 6.95
C MET A 1 -3.04 13.61 6.19
N ALA A 2 -4.13 14.18 6.70
CA ALA A 2 -4.89 15.22 6.00
C ALA A 2 -4.00 16.39 5.54
N ALA A 3 -3.17 16.96 6.41
CA ALA A 3 -2.20 18.00 6.04
C ALA A 3 -1.19 17.57 4.95
N LEU A 4 -0.93 16.28 4.79
CA LEU A 4 -0.11 15.74 3.70
C LEU A 4 -0.86 15.80 2.36
N CYS A 5 -2.15 15.50 2.35
CA CYS A 5 -2.99 15.63 1.17
C CYS A 5 -3.10 17.10 0.71
N GLU A 6 -3.24 18.04 1.66
CA GLU A 6 -3.35 19.48 1.36
C GLU A 6 -2.08 20.07 0.76
N ARG A 7 -0.91 19.78 1.33
CA ARG A 7 0.38 20.31 0.83
C ARG A 7 0.94 19.55 -0.37
N GLY A 8 0.37 18.37 -0.66
CA GLY A 8 0.91 17.46 -1.64
C GLY A 8 2.14 16.68 -1.14
N LEU A 9 2.63 15.79 -1.98
CA LEU A 9 3.79 14.94 -1.72
C LEU A 9 4.68 14.90 -2.96
N ASP A 10 5.97 15.17 -2.76
CA ASP A 10 6.96 14.96 -3.81
C ASP A 10 7.42 13.49 -3.78
N TRP A 11 7.13 12.77 -4.84
CA TRP A 11 7.53 11.35 -4.96
C TRP A 11 9.03 11.14 -5.08
N ARG A 12 9.82 12.19 -5.36
CA ARG A 12 11.27 12.10 -5.63
C ARG A 12 11.57 11.00 -6.64
N THR A 13 10.73 10.94 -7.66
CA THR A 13 10.85 9.93 -8.70
C THR A 13 11.97 10.29 -9.65
N ASP A 14 12.72 9.29 -10.05
CA ASP A 14 13.72 9.41 -11.12
C ASP A 14 13.07 9.19 -12.51
N LEU A 15 13.89 9.23 -13.55
CA LEU A 15 13.45 9.02 -14.93
C LEU A 15 12.79 7.65 -15.18
N SER A 16 12.94 6.68 -14.27
CA SER A 16 12.30 5.37 -14.37
C SER A 16 10.79 5.41 -14.20
N ARG A 17 10.26 6.54 -13.68
CA ARG A 17 8.82 6.80 -13.46
C ARG A 17 8.19 7.63 -14.57
N VAL A 18 8.81 7.71 -15.73
CA VAL A 18 8.20 8.36 -16.92
C VAL A 18 7.31 7.33 -17.62
N LEU A 19 6.08 7.72 -17.92
CA LEU A 19 5.17 6.87 -18.67
C LEU A 19 5.67 6.69 -20.11
N PRO A 20 5.58 5.47 -20.68
CA PRO A 20 5.93 5.21 -22.07
C PRO A 20 5.11 6.06 -23.05
N ASP A 21 3.82 6.26 -22.75
CA ASP A 21 2.90 7.10 -23.52
C ASP A 21 1.95 7.84 -22.56
N SER A 22 2.28 9.08 -22.25
CA SER A 22 1.46 9.92 -21.38
C SER A 22 0.10 10.27 -21.99
N SER A 23 -0.02 10.29 -23.33
CA SER A 23 -1.28 10.60 -24.02
C SER A 23 -2.31 9.48 -23.92
N ARG A 24 -1.86 8.25 -23.64
CA ARG A 24 -2.66 7.05 -23.45
C ARG A 24 -2.59 6.52 -22.03
N ALA A 25 -2.16 7.33 -21.09
CA ALA A 25 -2.10 6.93 -19.70
C ALA A 25 -3.50 6.56 -19.20
N ARG A 26 -3.59 5.40 -18.54
CA ARG A 26 -4.82 4.98 -17.88
C ARG A 26 -4.82 5.52 -16.46
N HIS A 27 -5.91 6.18 -16.07
CA HIS A 27 -6.05 6.69 -14.72
C HIS A 27 -6.61 5.61 -13.81
N ALA A 28 -6.03 5.49 -12.63
CA ALA A 28 -6.47 4.58 -11.58
C ALA A 28 -6.39 5.29 -10.22
N ALA A 29 -7.08 4.75 -9.24
CA ALA A 29 -7.00 5.21 -7.85
C ALA A 29 -6.92 4.02 -6.91
N VAL A 30 -6.19 4.18 -5.81
CA VAL A 30 -6.06 3.15 -4.76
C VAL A 30 -6.37 3.73 -3.40
N LEU A 31 -7.01 2.95 -2.55
CA LEU A 31 -7.36 3.33 -1.19
C LEU A 31 -6.22 2.95 -0.24
N VAL A 32 -5.57 3.97 0.36
CA VAL A 32 -4.57 3.79 1.41
C VAL A 32 -5.27 3.91 2.76
N LEU A 33 -5.93 2.83 3.18
CA LEU A 33 -6.82 2.80 4.33
C LEU A 33 -6.06 2.43 5.60
N PHE A 34 -5.99 3.38 6.53
CA PHE A 34 -5.45 3.16 7.87
C PHE A 34 -6.58 2.96 8.89
N GLY A 35 -6.39 2.03 9.79
CA GLY A 35 -7.31 1.74 10.87
C GLY A 35 -6.59 1.45 12.17
N VAL A 36 -7.34 1.28 13.24
CA VAL A 36 -6.83 0.77 14.51
C VAL A 36 -7.29 -0.68 14.63
N LEU A 37 -6.35 -1.58 14.88
CA LEU A 37 -6.67 -2.96 15.23
C LEU A 37 -7.47 -2.93 16.54
N ASP A 38 -8.77 -3.19 16.45
CA ASP A 38 -9.52 -3.49 17.63
C ASP A 38 -8.87 -4.70 18.30
N SER A 39 -8.64 -4.61 19.62
CA SER A 39 -8.28 -5.77 20.41
C SER A 39 -9.46 -6.73 20.36
N ALA A 40 -9.53 -7.55 19.30
CA ALA A 40 -10.49 -8.62 19.24
C ALA A 40 -10.30 -9.48 20.50
N PRO A 41 -11.37 -9.89 21.21
CA PRO A 41 -11.21 -10.78 22.37
C PRO A 41 -10.43 -12.00 21.91
N ALA A 42 -9.34 -12.29 22.61
CA ALA A 42 -8.41 -13.37 22.32
C ALA A 42 -9.16 -14.71 22.24
N SER A 43 -9.45 -15.16 21.02
CA SER A 43 -9.95 -16.50 20.76
C SER A 43 -9.31 -17.08 19.50
N ALA A 44 -7.97 -17.22 19.59
CA ALA A 44 -7.20 -18.29 18.96
C ALA A 44 -5.81 -18.32 19.62
N PRO A 45 -5.25 -19.46 20.02
CA PRO A 45 -3.91 -19.53 20.57
C PRO A 45 -2.89 -19.20 19.47
N ALA A 46 -2.24 -18.07 19.59
CA ALA A 46 -1.08 -17.74 18.78
C ALA A 46 0.06 -18.71 19.16
N SER A 47 0.25 -19.74 18.38
CA SER A 47 1.39 -20.66 18.47
C SER A 47 2.57 -20.02 17.73
N GLY A 48 3.13 -18.93 18.30
CA GLY A 48 4.34 -18.28 17.83
C GLY A 48 5.14 -17.77 19.02
N PRO A 49 6.50 -17.72 18.96
CA PRO A 49 7.29 -17.19 20.05
C PRO A 49 6.91 -15.72 20.32
N ALA A 50 6.82 -15.37 21.60
CA ALA A 50 6.50 -14.03 22.06
C ALA A 50 7.45 -13.01 21.40
N ARG A 51 6.88 -12.11 20.56
CA ARG A 51 7.64 -11.05 19.89
C ARG A 51 8.09 -10.03 20.94
N THR A 52 9.37 -9.83 21.06
CA THR A 52 9.93 -8.74 21.87
C THR A 52 9.50 -7.42 21.21
N PRO A 53 8.84 -6.49 21.92
CA PRO A 53 8.41 -5.24 21.34
C PRO A 53 9.62 -4.44 20.86
N GLY A 54 9.74 -4.24 19.55
CA GLY A 54 10.71 -3.28 19.00
C GLY A 54 10.43 -1.88 19.58
N GLN A 55 11.47 -1.11 19.81
CA GLN A 55 11.39 0.28 20.26
C GLN A 55 10.84 1.14 19.12
N GLY A 56 9.52 1.13 18.91
CA GLY A 56 8.86 2.02 17.95
C GLY A 56 8.93 3.47 18.41
N ASN A 57 9.17 4.39 17.48
CA ASN A 57 9.09 5.83 17.73
C ASN A 57 7.72 6.15 18.36
N GLY A 58 7.71 6.78 19.52
CA GLY A 58 6.52 7.01 20.37
C GLY A 58 5.42 7.91 19.79
N HIS A 59 5.33 8.05 18.46
CA HIS A 59 4.37 8.90 17.76
C HIS A 59 3.36 8.10 16.91
N VAL A 60 3.56 6.81 16.70
CA VAL A 60 2.63 5.96 15.95
C VAL A 60 1.98 4.97 16.91
N GLY A 61 0.65 4.94 16.95
CA GLY A 61 -0.09 3.96 17.75
C GLY A 61 0.34 2.54 17.36
N ARG A 62 0.61 1.69 18.36
CA ARG A 62 1.03 0.30 18.13
C ARG A 62 -0.03 -0.52 17.42
N ASP A 63 -1.27 -0.07 17.53
CA ASP A 63 -2.45 -0.73 16.99
C ASP A 63 -2.84 -0.19 15.60
N LEU A 64 -2.05 0.75 15.03
CA LEU A 64 -2.28 1.27 13.69
C LEU A 64 -1.94 0.22 12.65
N ASP A 65 -2.83 0.00 11.72
CA ASP A 65 -2.63 -0.89 10.57
C ASP A 65 -3.00 -0.24 9.24
N VAL A 66 -2.67 -0.91 8.16
CA VAL A 66 -3.08 -0.57 6.79
C VAL A 66 -3.71 -1.77 6.12
N LEU A 67 -4.83 -1.54 5.40
CA LEU A 67 -5.51 -2.57 4.62
C LEU A 67 -4.74 -2.83 3.34
N LEU A 68 -4.42 -4.09 3.08
CA LEU A 68 -3.76 -4.57 1.88
C LEU A 68 -4.45 -5.83 1.37
N LEU A 69 -4.23 -6.12 0.11
CA LEU A 69 -4.68 -7.36 -0.52
C LEU A 69 -3.54 -8.02 -1.29
N ARG A 70 -3.67 -9.32 -1.56
CA ARG A 70 -2.79 -10.06 -2.46
C ARG A 70 -3.55 -10.38 -3.74
N ARG A 71 -3.01 -9.92 -4.84
CA ARG A 71 -3.55 -10.15 -6.17
C ARG A 71 -3.39 -11.60 -6.59
N ALA A 72 -4.32 -12.11 -7.40
CA ALA A 72 -4.22 -13.46 -7.93
C ALA A 72 -3.01 -13.61 -8.85
N ALA A 73 -2.36 -14.77 -8.77
CA ALA A 73 -1.20 -15.09 -9.61
C ALA A 73 -1.55 -15.29 -11.10
N THR A 74 -2.83 -15.46 -11.40
CA THR A 74 -3.38 -15.63 -12.76
C THR A 74 -3.55 -14.32 -13.52
N LEU A 75 -3.44 -13.16 -12.85
CA LEU A 75 -3.64 -11.87 -13.48
C LEU A 75 -2.51 -11.52 -14.46
N GLY A 76 -2.88 -10.90 -15.58
CA GLY A 76 -1.92 -10.47 -16.60
C GLY A 76 -1.01 -9.30 -16.19
N SER A 77 -1.31 -8.62 -15.08
CA SER A 77 -0.49 -7.54 -14.55
C SER A 77 -0.34 -7.66 -13.04
N HIS A 78 0.91 -7.56 -12.56
CA HIS A 78 1.25 -7.61 -11.14
C HIS A 78 0.75 -8.88 -10.41
N PRO A 79 0.97 -10.10 -10.96
CA PRO A 79 0.49 -11.34 -10.37
C PRO A 79 1.11 -11.56 -8.99
N GLY A 80 0.28 -12.00 -8.01
CA GLY A 80 0.72 -12.34 -6.66
C GLY A 80 1.21 -11.16 -5.78
N GLN A 81 1.26 -9.94 -6.32
CA GLN A 81 1.76 -8.77 -5.58
C GLN A 81 0.81 -8.32 -4.48
N ILE A 82 1.39 -7.79 -3.41
CA ILE A 82 0.64 -7.13 -2.34
C ILE A 82 0.37 -5.69 -2.76
N ALA A 83 -0.89 -5.30 -2.74
CA ALA A 83 -1.37 -4.01 -3.22
C ALA A 83 -2.36 -3.38 -2.24
N PHE A 84 -2.58 -2.08 -2.41
CA PHE A 84 -3.77 -1.44 -1.89
C PHE A 84 -4.99 -1.87 -2.71
N PRO A 85 -6.19 -1.91 -2.12
CA PRO A 85 -7.42 -2.00 -2.89
C PRO A 85 -7.52 -0.84 -3.86
N GLY A 86 -7.96 -1.10 -5.10
CA GLY A 86 -8.12 -0.05 -6.09
C GLY A 86 -8.01 -0.53 -7.52
N GLY A 87 -8.46 0.32 -8.43
CA GLY A 87 -8.51 0.01 -9.85
C GLY A 87 -8.67 1.23 -10.73
N ARG A 88 -9.24 1.04 -11.91
CA ARG A 88 -9.38 2.10 -12.92
C ARG A 88 -10.47 3.10 -12.57
N LEU A 89 -10.23 4.34 -12.93
CA LEU A 89 -11.30 5.33 -12.95
C LEU A 89 -12.28 5.00 -14.08
N GLU A 90 -13.56 4.92 -13.74
CA GLU A 90 -14.66 4.78 -14.68
C GLU A 90 -15.34 6.12 -14.96
N ALA A 91 -16.09 6.18 -16.05
CA ALA A 91 -16.79 7.41 -16.44
C ALA A 91 -17.88 7.82 -15.43
N ALA A 92 -18.38 6.89 -14.64
CA ALA A 92 -19.38 7.13 -13.60
C ALA A 92 -18.76 7.63 -12.28
N ASP A 93 -17.44 7.48 -12.09
CA ASP A 93 -16.78 7.93 -10.87
C ASP A 93 -16.70 9.46 -10.82
N ALA A 94 -17.11 10.05 -9.72
CA ALA A 94 -16.98 11.50 -9.48
C ALA A 94 -15.52 11.97 -9.31
N GLY A 95 -14.55 11.07 -9.45
CA GLY A 95 -13.12 11.33 -9.37
C GLY A 95 -12.37 10.23 -8.61
N PRO A 96 -11.07 10.43 -8.33
CA PRO A 96 -10.21 9.38 -7.75
C PRO A 96 -10.70 8.84 -6.40
N ILE A 97 -11.31 9.69 -5.56
CA ILE A 97 -11.84 9.25 -4.26
C ILE A 97 -12.99 8.26 -4.47
N ALA A 98 -13.95 8.59 -5.38
CA ALA A 98 -15.08 7.71 -5.66
C ALA A 98 -14.62 6.37 -6.24
N ALA A 99 -13.67 6.39 -7.20
CA ALA A 99 -13.08 5.19 -7.78
C ALA A 99 -12.41 4.31 -6.72
N ALA A 100 -11.55 4.89 -5.87
CA ALA A 100 -10.85 4.13 -4.84
C ALA A 100 -11.80 3.49 -3.82
N LEU A 101 -12.89 4.17 -3.45
CA LEU A 101 -13.90 3.63 -2.54
C LEU A 101 -14.70 2.51 -3.20
N ARG A 102 -15.16 2.69 -4.46
CA ARG A 102 -15.91 1.68 -5.21
C ARG A 102 -15.09 0.39 -5.34
N GLU A 103 -13.88 0.50 -5.86
CA GLU A 103 -12.98 -0.64 -6.05
C GLU A 103 -12.67 -1.36 -4.73
N ALA A 104 -12.42 -0.61 -3.66
CA ALA A 104 -12.17 -1.21 -2.35
C ALA A 104 -13.38 -2.01 -1.83
N VAL A 105 -14.60 -1.54 -2.06
CA VAL A 105 -15.83 -2.30 -1.73
C VAL A 105 -15.93 -3.56 -2.59
N GLU A 106 -15.69 -3.45 -3.89
CA GLU A 106 -15.77 -4.55 -4.85
C GLU A 106 -14.75 -5.66 -4.54
N GLU A 107 -13.50 -5.29 -4.22
CA GLU A 107 -12.42 -6.24 -3.96
C GLU A 107 -12.44 -6.84 -2.55
N THR A 108 -12.91 -6.10 -1.54
CA THR A 108 -12.74 -6.48 -0.13
C THR A 108 -14.03 -6.61 0.67
N GLY A 109 -15.16 -6.17 0.12
CA GLY A 109 -16.47 -6.20 0.82
C GLY A 109 -16.57 -5.27 2.03
N LEU A 110 -15.64 -4.32 2.19
CA LEU A 110 -15.68 -3.37 3.30
C LEU A 110 -16.95 -2.49 3.26
N ASP A 111 -17.41 -2.05 4.45
CA ASP A 111 -18.52 -1.11 4.56
C ASP A 111 -18.01 0.33 4.33
N PRO A 112 -18.44 1.01 3.25
CA PRO A 112 -17.99 2.36 2.94
C PRO A 112 -18.43 3.42 3.96
N HIS A 113 -19.48 3.17 4.76
CA HIS A 113 -19.96 4.12 5.77
C HIS A 113 -18.99 4.31 6.95
N GLY A 114 -18.01 3.44 7.07
CA GLY A 114 -16.94 3.54 8.07
C GLY A 114 -15.67 4.23 7.58
N LEU A 115 -15.66 4.75 6.36
CA LEU A 115 -14.48 5.34 5.74
C LEU A 115 -14.54 6.86 5.73
N GLU A 116 -13.42 7.48 6.08
CA GLU A 116 -13.21 8.92 6.01
C GLU A 116 -12.03 9.23 5.08
N PRO A 117 -12.26 9.51 3.79
CA PRO A 117 -11.20 9.94 2.89
C PRO A 117 -10.60 11.28 3.35
N LEU A 118 -9.28 11.35 3.38
CA LEU A 118 -8.54 12.53 3.85
C LEU A 118 -8.11 13.45 2.71
N GLY A 119 -8.35 13.04 1.46
CA GLY A 119 -7.97 13.74 0.24
C GLY A 119 -7.25 12.81 -0.73
N THR A 120 -6.50 13.40 -1.66
CA THR A 120 -5.69 12.66 -2.64
C THR A 120 -4.22 13.06 -2.52
N LEU A 121 -3.33 12.12 -2.79
CA LEU A 121 -1.92 12.44 -3.05
C LEU A 121 -1.71 12.64 -4.55
N PRO A 122 -0.64 13.34 -4.96
CA PRO A 122 -0.28 13.46 -6.37
C PRO A 122 -0.20 12.08 -7.03
N ALA A 123 -0.66 11.99 -8.28
CA ALA A 123 -0.63 10.73 -9.00
C ALA A 123 0.81 10.28 -9.28
N LEU A 124 1.06 8.99 -9.15
CA LEU A 124 2.35 8.35 -9.40
C LEU A 124 2.27 7.46 -10.63
N ALA A 125 3.23 7.60 -11.52
CA ALA A 125 3.31 6.79 -12.74
C ALA A 125 3.74 5.35 -12.45
N VAL A 126 3.07 4.40 -13.11
CA VAL A 126 3.41 2.97 -13.14
C VAL A 126 3.72 2.59 -14.59
N PRO A 127 5.00 2.72 -15.03
CA PRO A 127 5.38 2.59 -16.44
C PRO A 127 5.07 1.22 -17.04
N VAL A 128 5.24 0.14 -16.28
CA VAL A 128 5.03 -1.25 -16.75
C VAL A 128 3.60 -1.52 -17.23
N SER A 129 2.62 -0.78 -16.72
CA SER A 129 1.21 -0.92 -17.10
C SER A 129 0.62 0.34 -17.75
N ASN A 130 1.45 1.38 -17.96
CA ASN A 130 1.07 2.69 -18.46
C ASN A 130 -0.09 3.34 -17.67
N HIS A 131 -0.05 3.21 -16.33
CA HIS A 131 -1.04 3.81 -15.44
C HIS A 131 -0.49 5.05 -14.74
N LEU A 132 -1.38 5.99 -14.50
CA LEU A 132 -1.20 7.10 -13.58
C LEU A 132 -2.12 6.86 -12.39
N VAL A 133 -1.57 6.49 -11.25
CA VAL A 133 -2.31 6.01 -10.09
C VAL A 133 -2.34 7.07 -8.99
N THR A 134 -3.54 7.45 -8.57
CA THR A 134 -3.78 8.41 -7.50
C THR A 134 -4.00 7.68 -6.17
N PRO A 135 -3.09 7.81 -5.19
CA PRO A 135 -3.35 7.28 -3.85
C PRO A 135 -4.35 8.17 -3.10
N VAL A 136 -5.30 7.53 -2.44
CA VAL A 136 -6.35 8.14 -1.62
C VAL A 136 -6.17 7.70 -0.18
N PRO A 137 -5.46 8.47 0.66
CA PRO A 137 -5.39 8.19 2.09
C PRO A 137 -6.77 8.32 2.73
N ALA A 138 -7.12 7.36 3.57
CA ALA A 138 -8.38 7.34 4.30
C ALA A 138 -8.18 6.82 5.72
N TRP A 139 -9.10 7.19 6.59
CA TRP A 139 -9.19 6.69 7.95
C TRP A 139 -10.37 5.73 8.10
N TRP A 140 -10.15 4.59 8.72
CA TRP A 140 -11.19 3.59 9.00
C TRP A 140 -11.78 3.85 10.38
N THR A 141 -12.80 4.68 10.42
CA THR A 141 -13.45 5.13 11.68
C THR A 141 -14.33 4.07 12.31
N ARG A 142 -14.89 3.17 11.48
CA ARG A 142 -15.70 2.03 11.93
C ARG A 142 -15.28 0.80 11.11
N PRO A 143 -14.31 0.01 11.61
CA PRO A 143 -13.86 -1.20 10.93
C PRO A 143 -15.01 -2.18 10.69
N SER A 144 -15.07 -2.77 9.51
CA SER A 144 -15.98 -3.85 9.11
C SER A 144 -15.18 -5.11 8.80
N GLN A 145 -15.86 -6.22 8.66
CA GLN A 145 -15.24 -7.45 8.16
C GLN A 145 -14.84 -7.24 6.70
N VAL A 146 -13.67 -7.77 6.34
CA VAL A 146 -13.15 -7.75 4.97
C VAL A 146 -12.71 -9.15 4.58
N ALA A 147 -12.93 -9.49 3.33
CA ALA A 147 -12.49 -10.75 2.72
C ALA A 147 -12.32 -10.52 1.20
N ALA A 148 -11.59 -11.39 0.53
CA ALA A 148 -11.58 -11.41 -0.92
C ALA A 148 -12.99 -11.76 -1.44
N ILE A 149 -13.54 -10.90 -2.28
CA ILE A 149 -14.87 -11.09 -2.88
C ILE A 149 -14.77 -11.91 -4.17
N ASP A 150 -13.82 -11.53 -5.02
CA ASP A 150 -13.51 -12.26 -6.25
C ASP A 150 -12.11 -12.91 -6.13
N HIS A 151 -12.09 -14.23 -5.98
CA HIS A 151 -10.84 -15.00 -5.84
C HIS A 151 -10.05 -15.10 -7.15
N ASP A 152 -10.64 -14.78 -8.31
CA ASP A 152 -9.93 -14.70 -9.58
C ASP A 152 -9.08 -13.43 -9.66
N GLU A 153 -9.41 -12.40 -8.90
CA GLU A 153 -8.67 -11.13 -8.83
C GLU A 153 -7.86 -10.97 -7.53
N THR A 154 -8.45 -11.33 -6.39
CA THR A 154 -7.89 -11.14 -5.06
C THR A 154 -7.88 -12.45 -4.28
N VAL A 155 -6.70 -12.91 -3.89
CA VAL A 155 -6.53 -14.18 -3.16
C VAL A 155 -6.73 -13.99 -1.65
N ASP A 156 -6.31 -12.86 -1.11
CA ASP A 156 -6.24 -12.61 0.33
C ASP A 156 -6.38 -11.11 0.63
N VAL A 157 -7.12 -10.79 1.68
CA VAL A 157 -7.28 -9.43 2.19
C VAL A 157 -6.88 -9.42 3.66
N PHE A 158 -5.98 -8.54 4.04
CA PHE A 158 -5.43 -8.53 5.38
C PHE A 158 -5.07 -7.12 5.85
N ARG A 159 -4.99 -6.95 7.16
CA ARG A 159 -4.55 -5.74 7.82
C ARG A 159 -3.11 -5.92 8.27
N MET A 160 -2.20 -5.07 7.80
CA MET A 160 -0.78 -5.13 8.13
C MET A 160 -0.43 -4.07 9.17
N PRO A 161 0.13 -4.45 10.33
CA PRO A 161 0.51 -3.48 11.35
C PRO A 161 1.54 -2.49 10.82
N VAL A 162 1.28 -1.19 10.99
CA VAL A 162 2.21 -0.12 10.60
C VAL A 162 3.51 -0.22 11.40
N ALA A 163 3.45 -0.67 12.64
CA ALA A 163 4.63 -0.89 13.47
C ALA A 163 5.60 -1.91 12.83
N ASP A 164 5.08 -2.96 12.20
CA ASP A 164 5.89 -3.96 11.49
C ASP A 164 6.53 -3.38 10.23
N LEU A 165 5.80 -2.54 9.49
CA LEU A 165 6.33 -1.82 8.33
C LEU A 165 7.40 -0.79 8.69
N LEU A 166 7.34 -0.21 9.89
CA LEU A 166 8.31 0.76 10.38
C LEU A 166 9.54 0.12 11.02
N ASP A 167 9.48 -1.16 11.38
CA ASP A 167 10.61 -1.88 11.96
C ASP A 167 11.77 -1.94 10.94
N PRO A 168 12.96 -1.40 11.27
CA PRO A 168 14.13 -1.47 10.39
C PRO A 168 14.52 -2.90 9.98
N ALA A 169 14.22 -3.91 10.82
CA ALA A 169 14.47 -5.31 10.52
C ALA A 169 13.61 -5.84 9.37
N ASN A 170 12.47 -5.23 9.12
CA ASN A 170 11.53 -5.59 8.05
C ASN A 170 11.72 -4.72 6.79
N ARG A 171 12.57 -3.67 6.86
CA ARG A 171 12.85 -2.79 5.73
C ARG A 171 13.94 -3.37 4.85
N VAL A 172 13.68 -3.46 3.55
CA VAL A 172 14.62 -3.96 2.54
C VAL A 172 14.56 -3.11 1.28
N SER A 173 15.48 -3.32 0.37
CA SER A 173 15.44 -2.78 -0.99
C SER A 173 15.15 -3.90 -1.99
N THR A 174 14.46 -3.57 -3.08
CA THR A 174 14.40 -4.40 -4.28
C THR A 174 15.18 -3.73 -5.40
N THR A 175 15.81 -4.53 -6.26
CA THR A 175 16.53 -4.02 -7.45
C THR A 175 15.64 -4.12 -8.66
N HIS A 176 15.58 -3.04 -9.43
CA HIS A 176 14.82 -2.97 -10.68
C HIS A 176 15.72 -2.48 -11.80
N THR A 177 15.51 -3.00 -13.00
CA THR A 177 16.23 -2.58 -14.19
C THR A 177 15.28 -1.89 -15.17
N TYR A 178 15.67 -0.71 -15.63
CA TYR A 178 14.99 0.01 -16.70
C TYR A 178 15.99 0.44 -17.75
N GLY A 179 15.90 -0.13 -18.95
CA GLY A 179 16.94 0.02 -19.97
C GLY A 179 18.29 -0.51 -19.46
N ASN A 180 19.33 0.30 -19.51
CA ASN A 180 20.69 -0.04 -19.05
C ASN A 180 20.97 0.45 -17.61
N ARG A 181 19.96 0.87 -16.86
CA ARG A 181 20.13 1.38 -15.50
C ARG A 181 19.42 0.50 -14.49
N SER A 182 20.13 0.15 -13.42
CA SER A 182 19.55 -0.50 -12.25
C SER A 182 19.34 0.55 -11.16
N TYR A 183 18.22 0.47 -10.47
CA TYR A 183 17.89 1.32 -9.33
C TYR A 183 17.31 0.48 -8.20
N ARG A 184 17.47 0.98 -6.98
CA ARG A 184 16.90 0.36 -5.78
C ARG A 184 15.63 1.08 -5.38
N ALA A 185 14.61 0.32 -5.01
CA ALA A 185 13.36 0.82 -4.48
C ALA A 185 13.11 0.25 -3.08
N PRO A 186 12.43 0.99 -2.18
CA PRO A 186 12.07 0.49 -0.87
C PRO A 186 11.10 -0.67 -0.97
N ALA A 187 11.25 -1.63 -0.05
CA ALA A 187 10.35 -2.75 0.13
C ALA A 187 10.25 -3.12 1.61
N PHE A 188 9.29 -3.99 1.94
CA PHE A 188 9.09 -4.49 3.29
C PHE A 188 8.92 -6.01 3.26
N THR A 189 9.56 -6.71 4.18
CA THR A 189 9.36 -8.16 4.39
C THR A 189 8.72 -8.35 5.75
N VAL A 190 7.42 -8.67 5.78
CA VAL A 190 6.66 -8.85 7.02
C VAL A 190 5.97 -10.21 6.97
N ASP A 191 6.23 -11.06 7.95
CA ASP A 191 5.64 -12.40 8.08
C ASP A 191 5.71 -13.22 6.77
N GLY A 192 6.87 -13.21 6.11
CA GLY A 192 7.09 -13.90 4.84
C GLY A 192 6.43 -13.27 3.62
N LYS A 193 5.76 -12.12 3.78
CA LYS A 193 5.16 -11.35 2.70
C LYS A 193 6.11 -10.26 2.24
N LEU A 194 6.37 -10.17 0.94
CA LEU A 194 7.16 -9.08 0.35
C LEU A 194 6.22 -8.01 -0.22
N VAL A 195 6.23 -6.82 0.39
CA VAL A 195 5.56 -5.62 -0.12
C VAL A 195 6.58 -4.81 -0.88
N TRP A 196 6.39 -4.61 -2.19
CA TRP A 196 7.35 -3.93 -3.06
C TRP A 196 6.66 -3.11 -4.16
N GLY A 197 7.41 -2.50 -5.03
CA GLY A 197 6.88 -1.73 -6.16
C GLY A 197 6.10 -0.50 -5.73
N PHE A 198 4.97 -0.25 -6.39
CA PHE A 198 4.12 0.91 -6.14
C PHE A 198 3.68 1.03 -4.67
N THR A 199 3.18 -0.06 -4.09
CA THR A 199 2.67 -0.09 -2.71
C THR A 199 3.75 0.32 -1.70
N ALA A 200 4.94 -0.25 -1.82
CA ALA A 200 6.03 0.06 -0.92
C ALA A 200 6.56 1.48 -1.08
N ILE A 201 6.59 2.01 -2.30
CA ILE A 201 7.02 3.39 -2.57
C ILE A 201 6.05 4.37 -1.91
N VAL A 202 4.73 4.17 -2.08
CA VAL A 202 3.71 5.02 -1.46
C VAL A 202 3.83 4.98 0.06
N LEU A 203 3.87 3.80 0.68
CA LEU A 203 4.01 3.66 2.13
C LEU A 203 5.32 4.29 2.63
N SER A 204 6.45 3.99 2.00
CA SER A 204 7.76 4.50 2.43
C SER A 204 7.80 6.03 2.39
N ARG A 205 7.30 6.64 1.31
CA ARG A 205 7.25 8.10 1.19
C ARG A 205 6.28 8.74 2.18
N MET A 206 5.09 8.16 2.37
CA MET A 206 4.16 8.64 3.39
C MET A 206 4.79 8.57 4.78
N PHE A 207 5.46 7.48 5.14
CA PHE A 207 6.11 7.35 6.45
C PHE A 207 7.25 8.35 6.65
N GLU A 208 8.04 8.65 5.60
CA GLU A 208 9.07 9.68 5.66
C GLU A 208 8.46 11.07 5.90
N GLU A 209 7.46 11.46 5.12
CA GLU A 209 6.81 12.78 5.22
C GLU A 209 6.01 12.97 6.51
N LEU A 210 5.45 11.89 7.05
CA LEU A 210 4.79 11.89 8.35
C LEU A 210 5.79 11.82 9.53
N ARG A 211 7.09 11.69 9.24
CA ARG A 211 8.17 11.53 10.24
C ARG A 211 8.00 10.29 11.11
N TRP A 212 7.38 9.25 10.56
CA TRP A 212 7.23 7.96 11.23
C TRP A 212 8.41 7.03 10.95
N ALA A 213 9.07 7.20 9.79
CA ALA A 213 10.17 6.36 9.37
C ALA A 213 11.38 6.49 10.30
N THR A 214 11.99 5.36 10.64
CA THR A 214 13.29 5.24 11.28
C THR A 214 14.37 4.93 10.26
N PRO A 215 15.65 5.26 10.52
CA PRO A 215 16.76 4.84 9.67
C PRO A 215 16.79 3.32 9.52
N TRP A 216 17.08 2.84 8.31
CA TRP A 216 17.17 1.42 7.99
C TRP A 216 18.26 1.16 6.96
N ASP A 217 18.74 -0.08 6.88
CA ASP A 217 19.81 -0.51 5.97
C ASP A 217 19.27 -0.67 4.54
N ARG A 218 19.60 0.29 3.66
CA ARG A 218 19.22 0.28 2.25
C ARG A 218 20.02 -0.70 1.40
N ASP A 219 21.11 -1.25 1.93
CA ASP A 219 21.97 -2.23 1.23
C ASP A 219 21.46 -3.65 1.42
N ARG A 220 20.53 -3.88 2.31
CA ARG A 220 19.81 -5.15 2.45
C ARG A 220 18.84 -5.34 1.28
N VAL A 221 19.25 -6.11 0.28
CA VAL A 221 18.51 -6.32 -0.98
C VAL A 221 17.82 -7.68 -0.97
N VAL A 222 16.58 -7.71 -1.48
CA VAL A 222 15.79 -8.92 -1.72
C VAL A 222 15.29 -8.88 -3.16
N GLU A 223 15.39 -9.99 -3.87
CA GLU A 223 14.81 -10.11 -5.21
C GLU A 223 13.32 -10.45 -5.08
N PRO A 224 12.43 -9.73 -5.79
CA PRO A 224 11.02 -10.13 -5.89
C PRO A 224 10.91 -11.47 -6.62
N ASP A 225 10.05 -12.35 -6.13
CA ASP A 225 9.68 -13.56 -6.86
C ASP A 225 9.11 -13.18 -8.24
N SER A 226 9.60 -13.86 -9.28
CA SER A 226 9.31 -13.58 -10.69
C SER A 226 7.92 -14.06 -11.09
#